data_b54b9d09bf969e294d8c70f76304494f
#
_entry.id   b54b9d09bf969e294d8c70f76304494f
#
_cell.length_a   1.000
_cell.length_b   1.000
_cell.length_c   1.000
_cell.angle_alpha   90.00
_cell.angle_beta   90.00
_cell.angle_gamma   90.00
#
_symmetry.space_group_name_H-M   'P 1'
#
loop_
_entity.id
_entity.type
_entity.pdbx_description
1 polymer ?
#
loop_
_entity_poly.entity_id
_entity_poly.type
_entity_poly.pdbx_seq_one_letter_code
_entity_poly.pdbx_strand_id
1 'polypeptide(L)'
;MKQEIKKKMLAAIRSIPKGYLRDAVVKETIRCVLYGLLNEKGLQPVPVFRNPRFPEGPVDMVGVKEDHAVEVAFCANPTIELQDIKSLERVACEKKIVISFSPNKKKVELSTFFLKPGIEHIYLYEDNDNAGRTKVT
;
A
#
# COMPACT_ATOMS: atom_id res chain seq x y z
N MET A 1 -5.30 10.34 -6.96
CA MET A 1 -4.40 9.82 -5.92
C MET A 1 -3.87 8.42 -6.22
N LYS A 2 -4.72 7.51 -6.59
CA LYS A 2 -4.31 6.13 -6.83
C LYS A 2 -3.23 5.99 -7.91
N GLN A 3 -3.38 6.68 -9.03
CA GLN A 3 -2.41 6.63 -10.12
C GLN A 3 -1.09 7.28 -9.72
N GLU A 4 -1.17 8.37 -8.99
CA GLU A 4 0.01 9.07 -8.50
C GLU A 4 0.82 8.19 -7.55
N ILE A 5 0.14 7.54 -6.63
CA ILE A 5 0.77 6.62 -5.68
C ILE A 5 1.51 5.52 -6.44
N LYS A 6 0.81 4.89 -7.36
CA LYS A 6 1.35 3.78 -8.14
C LYS A 6 2.58 4.19 -8.93
N LYS A 7 2.50 5.33 -9.61
CA LYS A 7 3.60 5.83 -10.42
C LYS A 7 4.84 6.10 -9.58
N LYS A 8 4.68 6.77 -8.44
CA LYS A 8 5.81 7.09 -7.59
C LYS A 8 6.42 5.86 -6.95
N MET A 9 5.60 4.91 -6.56
CA MET A 9 6.10 3.66 -5.99
C MET A 9 6.88 2.85 -7.00
N LEU A 10 6.37 2.72 -8.23
CA LEU A 10 7.07 1.99 -9.26
C LEU A 10 8.40 2.64 -9.60
N ALA A 11 8.45 3.98 -9.68
CA ALA A 11 9.69 4.68 -9.95
C ALA A 11 10.73 4.40 -8.87
N ALA A 12 10.31 4.45 -7.60
CA ALA A 12 11.21 4.21 -6.48
C ALA A 12 11.71 2.77 -6.46
N ILE A 13 10.82 1.82 -6.71
CA ILE A 13 11.19 0.41 -6.71
C ILE A 13 12.17 0.11 -7.84
N ARG A 14 11.94 0.67 -9.02
CA ARG A 14 12.84 0.49 -10.15
C ARG A 14 14.23 1.06 -9.92
N SER A 15 14.35 1.99 -9.00
CA SER A 15 15.65 2.57 -8.65
C SER A 15 16.45 1.69 -7.70
N ILE A 16 15.86 0.67 -7.12
CA ILE A 16 16.57 -0.22 -6.22
C ILE A 16 17.53 -1.09 -7.03
N PRO A 17 18.85 -1.09 -6.70
CA PRO A 17 19.79 -1.95 -7.40
C PRO A 17 19.39 -3.41 -7.25
N LYS A 18 19.55 -4.17 -8.34
CA LYS A 18 19.08 -5.55 -8.41
C LYS A 18 19.52 -6.42 -7.24
N GLY A 19 20.74 -6.26 -6.79
CA GLY A 19 21.26 -7.07 -5.70
C GLY A 19 20.62 -6.80 -4.35
N TYR A 20 19.86 -5.72 -4.24
CA TYR A 20 19.19 -5.34 -2.99
C TYR A 20 17.68 -5.52 -3.06
N LEU A 21 17.16 -6.05 -4.16
CA LEU A 21 15.72 -6.13 -4.38
C LEU A 21 15.14 -7.35 -3.63
N ARG A 22 14.50 -7.08 -2.53
CA ARG A 22 13.83 -8.09 -1.69
C ARG A 22 12.52 -7.53 -1.21
N ASP A 23 11.59 -8.40 -0.82
CA ASP A 23 10.28 -7.97 -0.35
C ASP A 23 10.35 -6.98 0.79
N ALA A 24 11.24 -7.21 1.75
CA ALA A 24 11.38 -6.30 2.88
C ALA A 24 11.86 -4.91 2.44
N VAL A 25 12.77 -4.87 1.48
CA VAL A 25 13.28 -3.59 0.95
C VAL A 25 12.19 -2.87 0.17
N VAL A 26 11.43 -3.59 -0.64
CA VAL A 26 10.33 -3.01 -1.41
C VAL A 26 9.30 -2.43 -0.44
N LYS A 27 8.95 -3.17 0.60
CA LYS A 27 7.96 -2.71 1.58
C LYS A 27 8.39 -1.41 2.26
N GLU A 28 9.65 -1.33 2.70
CA GLU A 28 10.15 -0.10 3.31
C GLU A 28 10.22 1.05 2.32
N THR A 29 10.56 0.76 1.07
CA THR A 29 10.56 1.77 0.02
C THR A 29 9.16 2.34 -0.18
N ILE A 30 8.15 1.46 -0.17
CA ILE A 30 6.75 1.89 -0.27
C ILE A 30 6.38 2.81 0.90
N ARG A 31 6.81 2.47 2.10
CA ARG A 31 6.56 3.32 3.26
C ARG A 31 7.19 4.70 3.08
N CYS A 32 8.41 4.75 2.58
CA CYS A 32 9.10 6.02 2.34
C CYS A 32 8.35 6.87 1.31
N VAL A 33 7.87 6.25 0.23
CA VAL A 33 7.11 6.96 -0.79
C VAL A 33 5.81 7.51 -0.20
N LEU A 34 5.10 6.67 0.57
CA LEU A 34 3.86 7.11 1.20
C LEU A 34 4.08 8.27 2.15
N TYR A 35 5.16 8.22 2.92
CA TYR A 35 5.48 9.30 3.84
C TYR A 35 5.61 10.63 3.10
N GLY A 36 6.37 10.64 2.03
CA GLY A 36 6.56 11.85 1.22
C GLY A 36 5.27 12.34 0.58
N LEU A 37 4.49 11.41 0.03
CA LEU A 37 3.23 11.76 -0.62
C LEU A 37 2.23 12.38 0.35
N LEU A 38 2.11 11.80 1.54
CA LEU A 38 1.18 12.32 2.53
C LEU A 38 1.59 13.71 3.00
N ASN A 39 2.90 13.91 3.20
CA ASN A 39 3.43 15.23 3.53
C ASN A 39 3.06 16.26 2.47
N GLU A 40 3.23 15.90 1.20
CA GLU A 40 2.90 16.82 0.10
C GLU A 40 1.43 17.20 0.10
N LYS A 41 0.58 16.33 0.59
CA LYS A 41 -0.86 16.58 0.63
C LYS A 41 -1.31 17.27 1.91
N GLY A 42 -0.37 17.65 2.75
CA GLY A 42 -0.70 18.36 3.98
C GLY A 42 -1.13 17.47 5.13
N LEU A 43 -0.90 16.17 5.01
CA LEU A 43 -1.22 15.24 6.09
C LEU A 43 0.04 14.88 6.86
N GLN A 44 -0.12 14.60 8.15
CA GLN A 44 1.00 14.11 8.94
C GLN A 44 1.09 12.60 8.78
N PRO A 45 2.17 12.07 8.18
CA PRO A 45 2.30 10.63 8.06
C PRO A 45 2.70 10.01 9.39
N VAL A 46 2.09 8.88 9.73
CA VAL A 46 2.45 8.12 10.92
C VAL A 46 2.65 6.66 10.49
N PRO A 47 3.91 6.19 10.46
CA PRO A 47 4.17 4.80 10.08
C PRO A 47 3.86 3.85 11.23
N VAL A 48 3.53 2.63 10.88
CA VAL A 48 3.33 1.53 11.82
C VAL A 48 2.30 1.91 12.89
N PHE A 49 1.14 2.37 12.44
CA PHE A 49 0.07 2.79 13.35
C PHE A 49 -0.78 1.59 13.77
N ARG A 50 -1.05 1.48 15.06
CA ARG A 50 -1.91 0.45 15.61
C ARG A 50 -2.91 1.10 16.56
N ASN A 51 -4.18 0.72 16.40
CA ASN A 51 -5.20 1.18 17.34
C ASN A 51 -5.04 0.40 18.66
N PRO A 52 -4.66 1.06 19.74
CA PRO A 52 -4.37 0.34 21.00
C PRO A 52 -5.57 -0.34 21.63
N ARG A 53 -6.78 -0.03 21.17
CA ARG A 53 -8.00 -0.65 21.69
C ARG A 53 -8.21 -2.07 21.18
N PHE A 54 -7.49 -2.47 20.14
CA PHE A 54 -7.71 -3.75 19.47
C PHE A 54 -6.43 -4.55 19.38
N PRO A 55 -6.52 -5.88 19.34
CA PRO A 55 -5.33 -6.74 19.29
C PRO A 55 -4.69 -6.86 17.92
N GLU A 56 -5.40 -6.45 16.86
CA GLU A 56 -4.84 -6.55 15.52
C GLU A 56 -3.55 -5.76 15.38
N GLY A 57 -2.64 -6.25 14.55
CA GLY A 57 -1.36 -5.62 14.35
C GLY A 57 -1.45 -4.28 13.64
N PRO A 58 -0.32 -3.62 13.44
CA PRO A 58 -0.34 -2.26 12.87
C PRO A 58 -0.61 -2.26 11.37
N VAL A 59 -1.13 -1.12 10.90
CA VAL A 59 -1.12 -0.83 9.47
C VAL A 59 0.23 -0.17 9.15
N ASP A 60 0.59 -0.16 7.87
CA ASP A 60 1.91 0.34 7.48
C ASP A 60 2.04 1.85 7.57
N MET A 61 0.97 2.58 7.32
CA MET A 61 1.02 4.04 7.32
C MET A 61 -0.38 4.61 7.45
N VAL A 62 -0.52 5.72 8.19
CA VAL A 62 -1.75 6.50 8.16
C VAL A 62 -1.39 7.95 7.88
N GLY A 63 -2.33 8.69 7.30
CA GLY A 63 -2.22 10.12 7.10
C GLY A 63 -3.20 10.81 8.03
N VAL A 64 -2.70 11.71 8.87
CA VAL A 64 -3.47 12.34 9.93
C VAL A 64 -3.69 13.82 9.61
N LYS A 65 -4.93 14.28 9.79
CA LYS A 65 -5.28 15.67 9.56
C LYS A 65 -4.89 16.53 10.76
N GLU A 66 -4.99 17.84 10.58
CA GLU A 66 -4.65 18.79 11.66
C GLU A 66 -5.47 18.56 12.92
N ASP A 67 -6.71 18.12 12.79
CA ASP A 67 -7.56 17.85 13.95
C ASP A 67 -7.27 16.47 14.56
N HIS A 68 -6.20 15.82 14.12
CA HIS A 68 -5.73 14.52 14.59
C HIS A 68 -6.60 13.35 14.16
N ALA A 69 -7.55 13.55 13.27
CA ALA A 69 -8.34 12.45 12.72
C ALA A 69 -7.55 11.80 11.58
N VAL A 70 -7.67 10.49 11.47
CA VAL A 70 -7.02 9.76 10.39
C VAL A 70 -7.85 9.93 9.12
N GLU A 71 -7.21 10.36 8.04
CA GLU A 71 -7.89 10.49 6.75
C GLU A 71 -7.75 9.23 5.90
N VAL A 72 -6.59 8.60 5.94
CA VAL A 72 -6.30 7.46 5.06
C VAL A 72 -5.37 6.49 5.77
N ALA A 73 -5.55 5.19 5.50
CA ALA A 73 -4.69 4.15 6.06
C ALA A 73 -4.25 3.20 4.96
N PHE A 74 -3.02 2.71 5.06
CA PHE A 74 -2.40 1.83 4.07
C PHE A 74 -1.77 0.61 4.69
N CYS A 75 -1.90 -0.53 4.00
CA CYS A 75 -1.06 -1.70 4.25
C CYS A 75 -0.42 -2.10 2.93
N ALA A 76 0.81 -2.60 2.98
CA ALA A 76 1.54 -3.04 1.79
C ALA A 76 2.21 -4.38 2.05
N ASN A 77 1.96 -5.33 1.18
CA ASN A 77 2.57 -6.66 1.24
C ASN A 77 2.63 -7.24 -0.17
N PRO A 78 3.40 -8.30 -0.40
CA PRO A 78 3.44 -8.90 -1.74
C PRO A 78 2.06 -9.27 -2.25
N THR A 79 1.21 -9.83 -1.39
CA THR A 79 -0.19 -10.15 -1.72
C THR A 79 -1.08 -9.61 -0.62
N ILE A 80 -2.40 -9.62 -0.84
CA ILE A 80 -3.34 -9.19 0.18
C ILE A 80 -3.38 -10.26 1.27
N GLU A 81 -3.18 -9.85 2.52
CA GLU A 81 -3.21 -10.76 3.66
C GLU A 81 -4.42 -10.47 4.52
N LEU A 82 -5.01 -11.52 5.06
CA LEU A 82 -6.17 -11.35 5.94
C LEU A 82 -5.83 -10.44 7.12
N GLN A 83 -4.62 -10.55 7.64
CA GLN A 83 -4.19 -9.71 8.76
C GLN A 83 -4.23 -8.23 8.41
N ASP A 84 -3.82 -7.87 7.19
CA ASP A 84 -3.86 -6.48 6.73
C ASP A 84 -5.28 -5.95 6.68
N ILE A 85 -6.21 -6.76 6.18
CA ILE A 85 -7.61 -6.37 6.09
C ILE A 85 -8.18 -6.14 7.49
N LYS A 86 -7.87 -7.05 8.42
CA LYS A 86 -8.33 -6.89 9.80
C LYS A 86 -7.77 -5.65 10.46
N SER A 87 -6.48 -5.38 10.24
CA SER A 87 -5.84 -4.19 10.81
C SER A 87 -6.44 -2.91 10.25
N LEU A 88 -6.69 -2.88 8.94
CA LEU A 88 -7.31 -1.71 8.30
C LEU A 88 -8.72 -1.47 8.84
N GLU A 89 -9.47 -2.54 9.12
CA GLU A 89 -10.81 -2.39 9.66
C GLU A 89 -10.83 -1.75 11.03
N ARG A 90 -9.72 -1.81 11.75
CA ARG A 90 -9.63 -1.21 13.09
C ARG A 90 -9.24 0.25 13.08
N VAL A 91 -8.96 0.82 11.92
CA VAL A 91 -8.65 2.24 11.81
C VAL A 91 -9.93 3.00 11.49
N ALA A 92 -10.21 4.01 12.30
CA ALA A 92 -11.42 4.82 12.09
C ALA A 92 -11.15 5.87 11.00
N CYS A 93 -11.31 5.50 9.76
CA CYS A 93 -11.17 6.42 8.63
C CYS A 93 -11.94 5.89 7.43
N GLU A 94 -12.20 6.78 6.45
CA GLU A 94 -12.96 6.40 5.29
C GLU A 94 -12.12 5.74 4.20
N LYS A 95 -10.89 6.21 4.02
CA LYS A 95 -10.04 5.69 2.95
C LYS A 95 -9.10 4.65 3.49
N LYS A 96 -9.28 3.43 3.02
CA LYS A 96 -8.43 2.31 3.42
C LYS A 96 -7.92 1.65 2.16
N ILE A 97 -6.61 1.52 2.05
CA ILE A 97 -5.97 1.07 0.82
C ILE A 97 -4.99 -0.05 1.14
N VAL A 98 -5.11 -1.17 0.42
CA VAL A 98 -4.13 -2.24 0.50
C VAL A 98 -3.34 -2.26 -0.80
N ILE A 99 -2.02 -2.34 -0.68
CA ILE A 99 -1.09 -2.29 -1.81
C ILE A 99 -0.41 -3.65 -1.94
N SER A 100 -0.43 -4.23 -3.15
CA SER A 100 0.24 -5.49 -3.43
C SER A 100 1.38 -5.26 -4.40
N PHE A 101 2.52 -5.92 -4.16
CA PHE A 101 3.70 -5.70 -4.99
C PHE A 101 4.38 -6.97 -5.46
N SER A 102 3.75 -8.15 -5.33
CA SER A 102 4.34 -9.37 -5.86
C SER A 102 4.34 -9.34 -7.39
N PRO A 103 5.44 -9.73 -8.03
CA PRO A 103 5.43 -9.86 -9.50
C PRO A 103 4.60 -11.05 -9.95
N ASN A 104 4.23 -11.94 -9.05
CA ASN A 104 3.39 -13.10 -9.39
C ASN A 104 1.93 -12.69 -9.41
N LYS A 105 1.45 -12.32 -10.60
CA LYS A 105 0.11 -11.81 -10.81
C LYS A 105 -0.96 -12.77 -10.32
N LYS A 106 -0.78 -14.06 -10.56
CA LYS A 106 -1.78 -15.03 -10.17
C LYS A 106 -1.96 -15.11 -8.67
N LYS A 107 -0.87 -15.05 -7.92
CA LYS A 107 -0.94 -15.04 -6.47
C LYS A 107 -1.70 -13.82 -5.95
N VAL A 108 -1.45 -12.66 -6.57
CA VAL A 108 -2.15 -11.46 -6.18
C VAL A 108 -3.64 -11.59 -6.46
N GLU A 109 -4.00 -12.10 -7.65
CA GLU A 109 -5.40 -12.30 -8.00
C GLU A 109 -6.11 -13.21 -7.00
N LEU A 110 -5.48 -14.31 -6.62
CA LEU A 110 -6.07 -15.22 -5.64
C LEU A 110 -6.26 -14.54 -4.29
N SER A 111 -5.34 -13.67 -3.93
CA SER A 111 -5.41 -12.99 -2.63
C SER A 111 -6.53 -11.96 -2.55
N THR A 112 -7.11 -11.55 -3.70
CA THR A 112 -8.23 -10.61 -3.68
C THR A 112 -9.46 -11.19 -2.99
N PHE A 113 -9.46 -12.49 -2.74
CA PHE A 113 -10.49 -13.15 -1.95
C PHE A 113 -10.67 -12.50 -0.58
N PHE A 114 -9.60 -11.94 -0.01
CA PHE A 114 -9.68 -11.33 1.32
C PHE A 114 -10.21 -9.89 1.31
N LEU A 115 -10.36 -9.28 0.14
CA LEU A 115 -10.84 -7.89 0.07
C LEU A 115 -12.26 -7.78 0.60
N LYS A 116 -12.52 -6.66 1.27
CA LYS A 116 -13.85 -6.34 1.79
C LYS A 116 -14.31 -5.00 1.26
N PRO A 117 -15.62 -4.75 1.22
CA PRO A 117 -16.15 -3.44 0.80
C PRO A 117 -15.51 -2.33 1.63
N GLY A 118 -15.23 -1.23 0.99
CA GLY A 118 -14.62 -0.09 1.66
C GLY A 118 -13.11 -0.09 1.70
N ILE A 119 -12.47 -1.16 1.23
CA ILE A 119 -11.01 -1.23 1.14
C ILE A 119 -10.62 -1.28 -0.32
N GLU A 120 -9.86 -0.29 -0.78
CA GLU A 120 -9.38 -0.24 -2.15
C GLU A 120 -8.10 -1.05 -2.29
N HIS A 121 -7.92 -1.64 -3.46
CA HIS A 121 -6.72 -2.41 -3.77
C HIS A 121 -5.92 -1.72 -4.86
N ILE A 122 -4.63 -1.56 -4.64
CA ILE A 122 -3.69 -1.10 -5.65
C ILE A 122 -2.69 -2.21 -5.88
N TYR A 123 -2.71 -2.79 -7.08
CA TYR A 123 -1.70 -3.76 -7.46
C TYR A 123 -0.68 -3.04 -8.36
N LEU A 124 0.58 -2.99 -7.94
CA LEU A 124 1.59 -2.20 -8.65
C LEU A 124 1.89 -2.69 -10.07
N TYR A 125 1.70 -3.97 -10.34
CA TYR A 125 2.04 -4.56 -11.63
C TYR A 125 0.82 -5.00 -12.44
N GLU A 126 -0.27 -4.24 -12.36
CA GLU A 126 -1.44 -4.52 -13.17
C GLU A 126 -1.13 -4.40 -14.66
N ASP A 127 -1.83 -5.21 -15.46
CA ASP A 127 -1.57 -5.28 -16.88
C ASP A 127 -1.67 -3.97 -17.61
N ASN A 128 -2.64 -3.18 -17.24
CA ASN A 128 -2.81 -1.92 -17.94
C ASN A 128 -1.64 -1.00 -17.74
N ASP A 129 -0.78 -1.30 -16.78
CA ASP A 129 0.42 -0.51 -16.59
C ASP A 129 1.49 -0.89 -17.55
N ASN A 130 1.37 -2.06 -18.12
CA ASN A 130 2.33 -2.48 -19.07
C ASN A 130 1.81 -2.40 -20.42
N ALA A 131 0.76 -1.73 -20.53
CA ALA A 131 0.21 -1.64 -21.83
C ALA A 131 1.26 -1.24 -22.76
N GLY A 132 1.59 -1.74 -23.23
CA GLY A 132 2.63 -1.54 -23.85
C GLY A 132 3.45 -2.57 -23.58
N ARG A 133 3.41 -3.05 -23.07
CA ARG A 133 4.29 -3.94 -22.81
C ARG A 133 4.07 -5.19 -23.30
N THR A 134 3.40 -5.19 -23.15
CA THR A 134 3.23 -5.93 -23.49
C THR A 134 3.11 -6.51 -24.01
N LYS A 135 2.84 -6.44 -24.19
CA LYS A 135 2.73 -6.99 -24.70
C LYS A 135 3.44 -7.41 -25.12
N VAL A 136 3.84 -7.41 -24.97
CA VAL A 136 4.39 -7.78 -25.24
C VAL A 136 4.74 -8.28 -25.20
N THR A 137 4.79 -8.33 -25.20
CA THR A 137 5.02 -8.77 -25.16
C THR A 137 5.09 -8.95 -25.13
#